data_03138b3108695dc145945bb59e2f317b
#
_entry.id   03138b3108695dc145945bb59e2f317b
#
_cell.length_a   1.000
_cell.length_b   1.000
_cell.length_c   1.000
_cell.angle_alpha   90.00
_cell.angle_beta   90.00
_cell.angle_gamma   90.00
#
_symmetry.space_group_name_H-M   'P 1'
#
loop_
_entity.id
_entity.type
_entity.pdbx_description
1 polymer ?
#
loop_
_entity_poly.entity_id
_entity_poly.type
_entity_poly.pdbx_seq_one_letter_code
_entity_poly.pdbx_strand_id
1 'polypeptide(L)'
;MFHNAVLNLFGADPIGFWPQQFEATYMLRVLIGGLLGLAVGIERSRRQKEAGKATHFVVGCASTLLTCISLWFKKDGGDIGDGARIAAQIVTGIGFLGAGMIFFRRESLRGLTTAAGIWATAAIGMCVATGMYWLSVASTAMII
;
A
#
# COMPACT_ATOMS: atom_id res chain seq x y z
N MET A 1 14.77 17.21 -15.39
CA MET A 1 16.22 17.08 -15.13
C MET A 1 16.57 15.67 -14.61
N PHE A 2 15.94 15.16 -13.57
CA PHE A 2 16.16 13.81 -13.03
C PHE A 2 15.82 12.68 -14.02
N HIS A 3 14.73 12.80 -14.77
CA HIS A 3 14.30 11.85 -15.78
C HIS A 3 15.35 11.63 -16.90
N ASN A 4 15.94 12.71 -17.43
CA ASN A 4 16.97 12.61 -18.47
C ASN A 4 18.28 12.02 -17.92
N ALA A 5 18.57 12.20 -16.62
CA ALA A 5 19.71 11.57 -15.98
C ALA A 5 19.53 10.05 -15.85
N VAL A 6 18.32 9.60 -15.51
CA VAL A 6 17.98 8.18 -15.43
C VAL A 6 18.01 7.51 -16.80
N LEU A 7 17.45 8.15 -17.86
CA LEU A 7 17.53 7.64 -19.22
C LEU A 7 18.98 7.53 -19.73
N ASN A 8 19.85 8.47 -19.35
CA ASN A 8 21.27 8.41 -19.71
C ASN A 8 22.04 7.32 -18.95
N LEU A 9 21.60 6.93 -17.74
CA LEU A 9 22.23 5.87 -16.94
C LEU A 9 21.84 4.46 -17.41
N PHE A 10 20.60 4.27 -17.87
CA PHE A 10 20.06 2.95 -18.25
C PHE A 10 19.90 2.75 -19.77
N GLY A 11 20.37 3.70 -20.57
CA GLY A 11 20.20 3.70 -22.02
C GLY A 11 18.86 4.31 -22.44
N ALA A 12 18.80 4.82 -23.68
CA ALA A 12 17.57 5.31 -24.27
C ALA A 12 16.52 4.19 -24.27
N ASP A 13 15.31 4.50 -23.77
CA ASP A 13 14.20 3.56 -23.77
C ASP A 13 13.81 3.17 -25.22
N PRO A 14 14.24 1.99 -25.74
CA PRO A 14 14.02 1.62 -27.14
C PRO A 14 12.58 1.25 -27.45
N ILE A 15 11.71 1.15 -26.41
CA ILE A 15 10.32 0.71 -26.54
C ILE A 15 9.30 1.74 -26.05
N GLY A 16 9.76 2.97 -25.68
CA GLY A 16 8.85 4.01 -25.17
C GLY A 16 8.10 3.60 -23.89
N PHE A 17 8.69 2.70 -23.11
CA PHE A 17 8.04 2.03 -21.98
C PHE A 17 7.78 2.97 -20.78
N TRP A 18 8.52 4.11 -20.69
CA TRP A 18 8.43 5.04 -19.56
C TRP A 18 7.59 6.28 -19.88
N PRO A 19 6.31 6.34 -19.52
CA PRO A 19 5.52 7.56 -19.64
C PRO A 19 5.98 8.59 -18.61
N GLN A 20 6.47 9.73 -19.05
CA GLN A 20 7.10 10.79 -18.24
C GLN A 20 6.23 11.38 -17.12
N GLN A 21 4.90 11.28 -17.22
CA GLN A 21 3.97 11.78 -16.21
C GLN A 21 3.63 10.75 -15.11
N PHE A 22 4.07 9.52 -15.30
CA PHE A 22 3.72 8.39 -14.44
C PHE A 22 4.40 8.48 -13.07
N GLU A 23 5.70 8.78 -13.04
CA GLU A 23 6.53 8.61 -11.85
C GLU A 23 6.15 9.54 -10.69
N ALA A 24 6.04 10.85 -10.91
CA ALA A 24 5.82 11.82 -9.85
C ALA A 24 4.46 11.62 -9.15
N THR A 25 3.39 11.35 -9.92
CA THR A 25 2.05 11.15 -9.36
C THR A 25 1.97 9.87 -8.54
N TYR A 26 2.55 8.78 -9.04
CA TYR A 26 2.53 7.50 -8.32
C TYR A 26 3.47 7.50 -7.10
N MET A 27 4.64 8.13 -7.20
CA MET A 27 5.51 8.36 -6.04
C MET A 27 4.80 9.13 -4.93
N LEU A 28 4.08 10.21 -5.30
CA LEU A 28 3.29 10.98 -4.34
C LEU A 28 2.18 10.13 -3.70
N ARG A 29 1.48 9.31 -4.48
CA ARG A 29 0.47 8.37 -3.94
C ARG A 29 1.08 7.39 -2.95
N VAL A 30 2.21 6.77 -3.29
CA VAL A 30 2.91 5.84 -2.40
C VAL A 30 3.34 6.53 -1.10
N LEU A 31 3.84 7.76 -1.19
CA LEU A 31 4.18 8.56 -0.01
C LEU A 31 2.94 8.84 0.86
N ILE A 32 1.82 9.27 0.26
CA ILE A 32 0.56 9.52 0.97
C ILE A 32 0.06 8.24 1.65
N GLY A 33 0.05 7.10 0.93
CA GLY A 33 -0.35 5.81 1.49
C GLY A 33 0.52 5.39 2.67
N GLY A 34 1.84 5.58 2.55
CA GLY A 34 2.77 5.37 3.65
C GLY A 34 2.52 6.28 4.85
N LEU A 35 2.29 7.57 4.63
CA LEU A 35 2.01 8.54 5.70
C LEU A 35 0.70 8.23 6.43
N LEU A 36 -0.36 7.85 5.72
CA LEU A 36 -1.61 7.42 6.35
C LEU A 36 -1.40 6.11 7.15
N GLY A 37 -0.66 5.16 6.60
CA GLY A 37 -0.23 3.96 7.33
C GLY A 37 0.60 4.30 8.57
N LEU A 38 1.54 5.25 8.46
CA LEU A 38 2.32 5.73 9.60
C LEU A 38 1.43 6.33 10.69
N ALA A 39 0.40 7.09 10.33
CA ALA A 39 -0.54 7.67 11.29
C ALA A 39 -1.24 6.56 12.11
N VAL A 40 -1.76 5.52 11.44
CA VAL A 40 -2.30 4.33 12.12
C VAL A 40 -1.22 3.68 13.00
N GLY A 41 -0.01 3.48 12.47
CA GLY A 41 1.10 2.85 13.19
C GLY A 41 1.56 3.63 14.42
N ILE A 42 1.46 4.96 14.43
CA ILE A 42 1.75 5.80 15.61
C ILE A 42 0.75 5.49 16.73
N GLU A 43 -0.53 5.45 16.40
CA GLU A 43 -1.58 5.10 17.37
C GLU A 43 -1.39 3.68 17.89
N ARG A 44 -1.14 2.70 17.01
CA ARG A 44 -0.85 1.31 17.41
C ARG A 44 0.36 1.22 18.34
N SER A 45 1.45 1.94 18.02
CA SER A 45 2.64 2.00 18.89
C SER A 45 2.36 2.62 20.26
N ARG A 46 1.54 3.67 20.31
CA ARG A 46 1.13 4.28 21.58
C ARG A 46 0.33 3.31 22.47
N ARG A 47 -0.47 2.44 21.85
CA ARG A 47 -1.22 1.39 22.55
C ARG A 47 -0.42 0.10 22.76
N GLN A 48 0.89 0.12 22.52
CA GLN A 48 1.79 -1.03 22.70
C GLN A 48 1.33 -2.29 21.94
N LYS A 49 0.81 -2.11 20.71
CA LYS A 49 0.45 -3.22 19.83
C LYS A 49 1.69 -3.77 19.11
N GLU A 50 1.64 -5.04 18.74
CA GLU A 50 2.77 -5.78 18.14
C GLU A 50 3.23 -5.17 16.82
N ALA A 51 2.30 -4.75 15.94
CA ALA A 51 2.61 -4.01 14.71
C ALA A 51 2.56 -2.50 14.97
N GLY A 52 3.70 -1.85 14.81
CA GLY A 52 3.88 -0.43 15.08
C GLY A 52 4.06 0.42 13.82
N LYS A 53 4.78 1.54 13.99
CA LYS A 53 4.99 2.58 12.98
C LYS A 53 5.58 2.05 11.67
N ALA A 54 6.66 1.30 11.75
CA ALA A 54 7.38 0.80 10.56
C ALA A 54 6.52 -0.18 9.77
N THR A 55 5.85 -1.12 10.45
CA THR A 55 5.00 -2.12 9.80
C THR A 55 3.86 -1.46 9.04
N HIS A 56 3.11 -0.56 9.66
CA HIS A 56 1.99 0.13 9.01
C HIS A 56 2.45 1.06 7.88
N PHE A 57 3.58 1.76 8.04
CA PHE A 57 4.17 2.57 6.97
C PHE A 57 4.49 1.72 5.74
N VAL A 58 5.21 0.61 5.93
CA VAL A 58 5.59 -0.29 4.82
C VAL A 58 4.37 -0.92 4.15
N VAL A 59 3.38 -1.36 4.93
CA VAL A 59 2.14 -1.91 4.39
C VAL A 59 1.38 -0.87 3.56
N GLY A 60 1.27 0.38 4.04
CA GLY A 60 0.66 1.48 3.31
C GLY A 60 1.39 1.79 2.00
N CYS A 61 2.73 1.88 2.02
CA CYS A 61 3.54 2.07 0.81
C CYS A 61 3.35 0.90 -0.18
N ALA A 62 3.53 -0.33 0.28
CA ALA A 62 3.52 -1.51 -0.57
C ALA A 62 2.16 -1.74 -1.23
N SER A 63 1.06 -1.65 -0.48
CA SER A 63 -0.29 -1.81 -1.01
C SER A 63 -0.64 -0.72 -2.02
N THR A 64 -0.22 0.54 -1.76
CA THR A 64 -0.39 1.63 -2.73
C THR A 64 0.41 1.37 -4.00
N LEU A 65 1.68 1.00 -3.88
CA LEU A 65 2.55 0.72 -5.03
C LEU A 65 2.00 -0.42 -5.89
N LEU A 66 1.67 -1.55 -5.29
CA LEU A 66 1.12 -2.70 -6.01
C LEU A 66 -0.22 -2.37 -6.70
N THR A 67 -1.06 -1.55 -6.07
CA THR A 67 -2.31 -1.10 -6.68
C THR A 67 -2.05 -0.12 -7.82
N CYS A 68 -1.05 0.75 -7.72
CA CYS A 68 -0.63 1.62 -8.84
C CYS A 68 -0.16 0.79 -10.04
N ILE A 69 0.63 -0.27 -9.80
CA ILE A 69 1.04 -1.22 -10.84
C ILE A 69 -0.17 -1.90 -11.47
N SER A 70 -1.13 -2.34 -10.66
CA SER A 70 -2.39 -2.93 -11.12
C SER A 70 -3.18 -2.00 -12.05
N LEU A 71 -3.26 -0.71 -11.69
CA LEU A 71 -3.94 0.31 -12.50
C LEU A 71 -3.20 0.62 -13.80
N TRP A 72 -1.88 0.51 -13.79
CA TRP A 72 -1.06 0.72 -14.98
C TRP A 72 -1.35 -0.33 -16.06
N PHE A 73 -1.39 -1.61 -15.70
CA PHE A 73 -1.74 -2.70 -16.63
C PHE A 73 -3.12 -2.49 -17.28
N LYS A 74 -4.08 -1.91 -16.56
CA LYS A 74 -5.41 -1.56 -17.10
C LYS A 74 -5.33 -0.45 -18.15
N LYS A 75 -4.44 0.53 -17.98
CA LYS A 75 -4.33 1.70 -18.87
C LYS A 75 -3.72 1.34 -20.22
N ASP A 76 -2.82 0.37 -20.27
CA ASP A 76 -2.05 -0.01 -21.46
C ASP A 76 -2.78 -1.01 -22.39
N GLY A 77 -4.12 -1.13 -22.26
CA GLY A 77 -4.92 -2.02 -23.08
C GLY A 77 -4.92 -3.48 -22.64
N GLY A 78 -4.34 -3.75 -21.46
CA GLY A 78 -4.46 -5.05 -20.80
C GLY A 78 -5.90 -5.36 -20.39
N ASP A 79 -6.26 -6.63 -20.31
CA ASP A 79 -7.58 -7.06 -19.89
C ASP A 79 -7.87 -6.52 -18.47
N ILE A 80 -9.10 -6.01 -18.27
CA ILE A 80 -9.58 -5.53 -16.95
C ILE A 80 -9.38 -6.60 -15.86
N GLY A 81 -9.40 -7.88 -16.24
CA GLY A 81 -9.15 -9.02 -15.38
C GLY A 81 -7.77 -9.03 -14.72
N ASP A 82 -6.72 -8.62 -15.40
CA ASP A 82 -5.34 -8.70 -14.89
C ASP A 82 -5.08 -7.66 -13.77
N GLY A 83 -5.60 -6.45 -13.91
CA GLY A 83 -5.50 -5.44 -12.86
C GLY A 83 -6.24 -5.83 -11.58
N ALA A 84 -7.45 -6.37 -11.68
CA ALA A 84 -8.22 -6.82 -10.53
C ALA A 84 -7.55 -8.01 -9.80
N ARG A 85 -6.83 -8.86 -10.52
CA ARG A 85 -6.10 -10.01 -9.95
C ARG A 85 -4.99 -9.58 -9.01
N ILE A 86 -4.19 -8.56 -9.39
CA ILE A 86 -3.13 -8.03 -8.51
C ILE A 86 -3.75 -7.46 -7.23
N ALA A 87 -4.82 -6.68 -7.34
CA ALA A 87 -5.52 -6.13 -6.19
C ALA A 87 -6.07 -7.22 -5.26
N ALA A 88 -6.65 -8.29 -5.82
CA ALA A 88 -7.13 -9.44 -5.05
C ALA A 88 -5.99 -10.16 -4.31
N GLN A 89 -4.81 -10.28 -4.93
CA GLN A 89 -3.63 -10.89 -4.31
C GLN A 89 -3.06 -10.06 -3.16
N ILE A 90 -3.19 -8.73 -3.19
CA ILE A 90 -2.83 -7.87 -2.06
C ILE A 90 -3.65 -8.26 -0.83
N VAL A 91 -4.97 -8.38 -0.99
CA VAL A 91 -5.90 -8.75 0.10
C VAL A 91 -5.54 -10.13 0.68
N THR A 92 -5.24 -11.10 -0.18
CA THR A 92 -4.81 -12.44 0.23
C THR A 92 -3.47 -12.41 0.96
N GLY A 93 -2.47 -11.71 0.41
CA GLY A 93 -1.13 -11.61 0.98
C GLY A 93 -1.10 -10.92 2.35
N ILE A 94 -1.89 -9.86 2.52
CA ILE A 94 -2.05 -9.20 3.82
C ILE A 94 -2.76 -10.10 4.82
N GLY A 95 -3.67 -10.96 4.37
CA GLY A 95 -4.29 -11.99 5.22
C GLY A 95 -3.26 -12.95 5.83
N PHE A 96 -2.23 -13.34 5.08
CA PHE A 96 -1.13 -14.15 5.58
C PHE A 96 -0.33 -13.43 6.68
N LEU A 97 0.03 -12.16 6.49
CA LEU A 97 0.71 -11.35 7.52
C LEU A 97 -0.18 -11.17 8.75
N GLY A 98 -1.47 -10.91 8.55
CA GLY A 98 -2.44 -10.80 9.64
C GLY A 98 -2.54 -12.08 10.45
N ALA A 99 -2.63 -13.23 9.80
CA ALA A 99 -2.66 -14.53 10.46
C ALA A 99 -1.39 -14.78 11.29
N GLY A 100 -0.21 -14.40 10.79
CA GLY A 100 1.05 -14.47 11.50
C GLY A 100 1.12 -13.62 12.78
N MET A 101 0.26 -12.61 12.90
CA MET A 101 0.17 -11.76 14.10
C MET A 101 -0.76 -12.32 15.19
N ILE A 102 -1.52 -13.38 14.89
CA ILE A 102 -2.48 -13.98 15.82
C ILE A 102 -1.83 -15.17 16.53
N PHE A 103 -1.73 -15.11 17.84
CA PHE A 103 -1.11 -16.17 18.63
C PHE A 103 -1.83 -16.39 19.97
N PHE A 104 -1.72 -17.60 20.48
CA PHE A 104 -2.20 -17.97 21.81
C PHE A 104 -1.15 -17.68 22.86
N ARG A 105 -1.52 -16.96 23.91
CA ARG A 105 -0.68 -16.74 25.09
C ARG A 105 -1.49 -16.90 26.37
N ARG A 106 -1.11 -17.85 27.22
CA ARG A 106 -1.75 -18.13 28.50
C ARG A 106 -3.29 -18.17 28.40
N GLU A 107 -3.79 -19.05 27.56
CA GLU A 107 -5.23 -19.29 27.32
C GLU A 107 -6.02 -18.10 26.70
N SER A 108 -5.34 -17.04 26.28
CA SER A 108 -5.97 -15.91 25.60
C SER A 108 -5.45 -15.74 24.16
N LEU A 109 -6.37 -15.49 23.23
CA LEU A 109 -6.06 -15.15 21.83
C LEU A 109 -5.64 -13.67 21.76
N ARG A 110 -4.45 -13.41 21.21
CA ARG A 110 -3.91 -12.07 21.04
C ARG A 110 -3.62 -11.77 19.58
N GLY A 111 -3.47 -10.48 19.24
CA GLY A 111 -3.10 -10.03 17.88
C GLY A 111 -4.27 -9.80 16.93
N LEU A 112 -5.52 -10.14 17.27
CA LEU A 112 -6.68 -9.96 16.38
C LEU A 112 -6.85 -8.50 15.90
N THR A 113 -6.81 -7.54 16.82
CA THR A 113 -6.89 -6.10 16.48
C THR A 113 -5.68 -5.62 15.72
N THR A 114 -4.51 -6.20 15.96
CA THR A 114 -3.28 -5.89 15.19
C THR A 114 -3.40 -6.39 13.76
N ALA A 115 -3.85 -7.63 13.57
CA ALA A 115 -4.11 -8.22 12.25
C ALA A 115 -5.15 -7.40 11.45
N ALA A 116 -6.27 -7.04 12.10
CA ALA A 116 -7.29 -6.18 11.49
C ALA A 116 -6.73 -4.80 11.12
N GLY A 117 -5.87 -4.20 11.95
CA GLY A 117 -5.21 -2.93 11.67
C GLY A 117 -4.29 -2.98 10.46
N ILE A 118 -3.50 -4.04 10.31
CA ILE A 118 -2.64 -4.25 9.15
C ILE A 118 -3.48 -4.39 7.88
N TRP A 119 -4.55 -5.18 7.93
CA TRP A 119 -5.48 -5.37 6.81
C TRP A 119 -6.15 -4.06 6.38
N ALA A 120 -6.63 -3.28 7.35
CA ALA A 120 -7.24 -1.97 7.12
C ALA A 120 -6.24 -0.96 6.52
N THR A 121 -4.98 -0.97 6.97
CA THR A 121 -3.92 -0.12 6.41
C THR A 121 -3.65 -0.45 4.94
N ALA A 122 -3.67 -1.73 4.56
CA ALA A 122 -3.54 -2.10 3.16
C ALA A 122 -4.72 -1.58 2.31
N ALA A 123 -5.95 -1.69 2.81
CA ALA A 123 -7.14 -1.15 2.15
C ALA A 123 -7.05 0.38 1.96
N ILE A 124 -6.55 1.13 2.97
CA ILE A 124 -6.27 2.57 2.87
C ILE A 124 -5.28 2.85 1.74
N GLY A 125 -4.18 2.11 1.66
CA GLY A 125 -3.20 2.25 0.59
C GLY A 125 -3.78 1.99 -0.80
N MET A 126 -4.64 0.99 -0.94
CA MET A 126 -5.36 0.70 -2.18
C MET A 126 -6.29 1.85 -2.59
N CYS A 127 -7.01 2.46 -1.63
CA CYS A 127 -7.85 3.64 -1.87
C CYS A 127 -7.02 4.85 -2.32
N VAL A 128 -5.86 5.10 -1.72
CA VAL A 128 -4.95 6.17 -2.15
C VAL A 128 -4.50 5.97 -3.59
N ALA A 129 -4.14 4.74 -3.96
CA ALA A 129 -3.71 4.39 -5.31
C ALA A 129 -4.78 4.67 -6.37
N THR A 130 -6.05 4.46 -6.04
CA THR A 130 -7.19 4.75 -6.93
C THR A 130 -7.58 6.23 -6.97
N GLY A 131 -6.94 7.08 -6.15
CA GLY A 131 -7.25 8.52 -6.06
C GLY A 131 -8.38 8.88 -5.11
N MET A 132 -8.89 7.93 -4.31
CA MET A 132 -9.96 8.15 -3.33
C MET A 132 -9.39 8.74 -2.02
N TYR A 133 -8.78 9.92 -2.09
CA TYR A 133 -8.03 10.50 -0.96
C TYR A 133 -8.92 10.82 0.25
N TRP A 134 -10.12 11.39 0.03
CA TRP A 134 -11.04 11.69 1.12
C TRP A 134 -11.50 10.43 1.87
N LEU A 135 -11.78 9.36 1.12
CA LEU A 135 -12.14 8.08 1.72
C LEU A 135 -10.98 7.52 2.53
N SER A 136 -9.75 7.62 2.01
CA SER A 136 -8.54 7.15 2.70
C SER A 136 -8.29 7.89 4.02
N VAL A 137 -8.44 9.22 4.01
CA VAL A 137 -8.29 10.06 5.22
C VAL A 137 -9.40 9.76 6.23
N ALA A 138 -10.66 9.69 5.79
CA ALA A 138 -11.79 9.36 6.64
C ALA A 138 -11.64 7.98 7.28
N SER A 139 -11.26 6.96 6.49
CA SER A 139 -11.00 5.60 6.99
C SER A 139 -9.87 5.58 8.01
N THR A 140 -8.78 6.33 7.75
CA THR A 140 -7.68 6.46 8.70
C THR A 140 -8.15 7.05 10.02
N ALA A 141 -8.93 8.13 9.98
CA ALA A 141 -9.48 8.77 11.17
C ALA A 141 -10.43 7.86 11.96
N MET A 142 -11.18 6.99 11.28
CA MET A 142 -12.08 6.03 11.94
C MET A 142 -11.32 4.88 12.63
N ILE A 143 -10.12 4.56 12.20
CA ILE A 143 -9.31 3.44 12.73
C ILE A 143 -8.45 3.88 13.91
N ILE A 144 -8.07 5.16 13.98
CA ILE A 144 -7.33 5.77 15.08
C ILE A 144 -8.25 6.04 16.28
#